data_37d83276a46463b8ee0538861fb3bd4f
#
_entry.id   37d83276a46463b8ee0538861fb3bd4f
#
_cell.length_a   1.000
_cell.length_b   1.000
_cell.length_c   1.000
_cell.angle_alpha   90.00
_cell.angle_beta   90.00
_cell.angle_gamma   90.00
#
_symmetry.space_group_name_H-M   'P 1'
#
loop_
_entity.id
_entity.type
_entity.pdbx_description
1 polymer ?
#
loop_
_entity_poly.entity_id
_entity_poly.type
_entity_poly.pdbx_seq_one_letter_code
_entity_poly.pdbx_strand_id
1 'polypeptide(L)'
;PEVKSFVKKGHVNFSDEVTLGTALSRVINTPKPMSTDIQLYGVDVPEVRRIIDRLPGSGYLNPEEVRTLLRAANIPLVEEYASDDRDALLAFAKKVKYPVVAKVVGPVHKSDIGGVALNIRGEEHLLFEYERMVLRASWYNRC
;
A
#
# COMPACT_ATOMS: atom_id res chain seq x y z
N PRO A 1 27.55 28.64 -17.18
CA PRO A 1 27.94 28.55 -15.76
C PRO A 1 26.81 28.98 -14.82
N GLU A 2 26.11 30.11 -15.13
CA GLU A 2 25.11 30.74 -14.26
C GLU A 2 23.83 29.86 -14.10
N VAL A 3 23.28 29.32 -15.19
CA VAL A 3 22.10 28.45 -15.15
C VAL A 3 22.34 27.21 -14.30
N LYS A 4 23.52 26.56 -14.42
CA LYS A 4 23.88 25.43 -13.59
C LYS A 4 23.92 25.76 -12.10
N SER A 5 24.47 26.94 -11.76
CA SER A 5 24.48 27.43 -10.39
C SER A 5 23.08 27.71 -9.86
N PHE A 6 22.25 28.32 -10.70
CA PHE A 6 20.84 28.61 -10.37
C PHE A 6 20.03 27.36 -10.05
N VAL A 7 20.09 26.33 -10.92
CA VAL A 7 19.44 25.06 -10.71
C VAL A 7 20.00 24.33 -9.49
N LYS A 8 21.33 24.37 -9.27
CA LYS A 8 21.97 23.78 -8.10
C LYS A 8 21.50 24.38 -6.76
N LYS A 9 21.06 25.62 -6.77
CA LYS A 9 20.45 26.31 -5.61
C LYS A 9 18.98 25.95 -5.41
N GLY A 10 18.42 25.02 -6.19
CA GLY A 10 17.02 24.57 -6.08
C GLY A 10 16.01 25.44 -6.84
N HIS A 11 16.48 26.37 -7.68
CA HIS A 11 15.58 27.18 -8.49
C HIS A 11 15.17 26.46 -9.77
N VAL A 12 13.93 26.68 -10.18
CA VAL A 12 13.39 26.12 -11.44
C VAL A 12 13.85 26.97 -12.61
N ASN A 13 14.37 26.33 -13.66
CA ASN A 13 14.72 26.96 -14.92
C ASN A 13 13.82 26.39 -16.04
N PHE A 14 13.22 27.27 -16.81
CA PHE A 14 12.46 26.91 -17.99
C PHE A 14 13.30 27.13 -19.24
N SER A 15 13.13 26.26 -20.25
CA SER A 15 13.91 26.32 -21.51
C SER A 15 13.62 27.58 -22.32
N ASP A 16 12.40 28.07 -22.21
CA ASP A 16 11.88 29.21 -22.96
C ASP A 16 10.65 29.82 -22.25
N GLU A 17 10.26 31.00 -22.70
CA GLU A 17 9.13 31.75 -22.16
C GLU A 17 7.74 31.08 -22.44
N VAL A 18 7.61 30.28 -23.49
CA VAL A 18 6.37 29.57 -23.81
C VAL A 18 6.15 28.45 -22.80
N THR A 19 7.23 27.72 -22.46
CA THR A 19 7.19 26.68 -21.43
C THR A 19 6.86 27.28 -20.07
N LEU A 20 7.47 28.42 -19.71
CA LEU A 20 7.13 29.16 -18.49
C LEU A 20 5.68 29.60 -18.48
N GLY A 21 5.21 30.24 -19.56
CA GLY A 21 3.82 30.69 -19.69
C GLY A 21 2.82 29.57 -19.58
N THR A 22 3.11 28.42 -20.18
CA THR A 22 2.27 27.22 -20.08
C THR A 22 2.20 26.68 -18.65
N ALA A 23 3.33 26.61 -17.96
CA ALA A 23 3.39 26.16 -16.58
C ALA A 23 2.61 27.10 -15.64
N LEU A 24 2.81 28.43 -15.78
CA LEU A 24 2.08 29.43 -15.01
C LEU A 24 0.57 29.38 -15.28
N SER A 25 0.16 29.23 -16.55
CA SER A 25 -1.24 29.11 -16.91
C SER A 25 -1.89 27.91 -16.24
N ARG A 26 -1.23 26.75 -16.18
CA ARG A 26 -1.73 25.57 -15.49
C ARG A 26 -1.91 25.80 -13.99
N VAL A 27 -0.95 26.44 -13.35
CA VAL A 27 -1.02 26.74 -11.91
C VAL A 27 -2.15 27.74 -11.61
N ILE A 28 -2.23 28.84 -12.39
CA ILE A 28 -3.24 29.89 -12.18
C ILE A 28 -4.66 29.36 -12.43
N ASN A 29 -4.82 28.51 -13.44
CA ASN A 29 -6.12 27.93 -13.81
C ASN A 29 -6.43 26.64 -13.05
N THR A 30 -5.62 26.21 -12.09
CA THR A 30 -5.94 25.06 -11.24
C THR A 30 -7.21 25.38 -10.43
N PRO A 31 -8.27 24.56 -10.52
CA PRO A 31 -9.47 24.77 -9.76
C PRO A 31 -9.16 24.80 -8.26
N LYS A 32 -9.71 25.77 -7.55
CA LYS A 32 -9.65 25.77 -6.07
C LYS A 32 -10.42 24.55 -5.54
N PRO A 33 -9.96 23.92 -4.46
CA PRO A 33 -10.71 22.86 -3.81
C PRO A 33 -12.12 23.37 -3.48
N MET A 34 -13.12 22.59 -3.84
CA MET A 34 -14.49 22.91 -3.49
C MET A 34 -14.68 22.77 -1.97
N SER A 35 -15.24 23.77 -1.32
CA SER A 35 -15.68 23.70 0.08
C SER A 35 -17.08 23.06 0.13
N THR A 36 -17.18 21.82 -0.29
CA THR A 36 -18.43 21.05 -0.12
C THR A 36 -18.28 20.17 1.11
N ASP A 37 -19.29 20.16 1.96
CA ASP A 37 -19.40 19.17 3.01
C ASP A 37 -19.41 17.78 2.39
N ILE A 38 -18.32 17.04 2.59
CA ILE A 38 -18.21 15.67 2.09
C ILE A 38 -19.11 14.81 2.96
N GLN A 39 -20.19 14.30 2.38
CA GLN A 39 -21.02 13.30 3.05
C GLN A 39 -20.37 11.92 2.92
N LEU A 40 -19.94 11.37 4.04
CA LEU A 40 -19.31 10.05 4.13
C LEU A 40 -20.38 8.98 4.38
N TYR A 41 -21.06 8.55 3.31
CA TYR A 41 -22.11 7.54 3.42
C TYR A 41 -21.53 6.16 3.84
N GLY A 42 -22.12 5.60 4.92
CA GLY A 42 -21.76 4.28 5.43
C GLY A 42 -20.38 4.18 6.09
N VAL A 43 -19.72 5.32 6.33
CA VAL A 43 -18.44 5.35 7.04
C VAL A 43 -18.67 5.48 8.54
N ASP A 44 -18.09 4.59 9.33
CA ASP A 44 -18.02 4.69 10.78
C ASP A 44 -16.89 5.64 11.19
N VAL A 45 -17.18 6.95 11.14
CA VAL A 45 -16.20 8.00 11.44
C VAL A 45 -15.65 7.88 12.88
N PRO A 46 -16.46 7.60 13.92
CA PRO A 46 -15.95 7.33 15.27
C PRO A 46 -14.93 6.20 15.32
N GLU A 47 -15.19 5.06 14.66
CA GLU A 47 -14.26 3.94 14.64
C GLU A 47 -12.98 4.27 13.88
N VAL A 48 -13.07 4.95 12.73
CA VAL A 48 -11.90 5.45 11.99
C VAL A 48 -11.03 6.33 12.89
N ARG A 49 -11.63 7.28 13.60
CA ARG A 49 -10.90 8.14 14.53
C ARG A 49 -10.26 7.36 15.66
N ARG A 50 -11.00 6.43 16.27
CA ARG A 50 -10.48 5.58 17.35
C ARG A 50 -9.22 4.81 16.95
N ILE A 51 -9.17 4.32 15.71
CA ILE A 51 -7.98 3.61 15.20
C ILE A 51 -6.82 4.57 15.00
N ILE A 52 -7.06 5.73 14.37
CA ILE A 52 -6.02 6.72 14.07
C ILE A 52 -5.45 7.32 15.36
N ASP A 53 -6.29 7.69 16.32
CA ASP A 53 -5.88 8.37 17.54
C ASP A 53 -5.12 7.47 18.53
N ARG A 54 -5.18 6.14 18.34
CA ARG A 54 -4.38 5.17 19.11
C ARG A 54 -2.93 5.05 18.63
N LEU A 55 -2.63 5.54 17.44
CA LEU A 55 -1.30 5.43 16.88
C LEU A 55 -0.33 6.36 17.61
N PRO A 56 0.86 5.85 18.00
CA PRO A 56 1.85 6.64 18.77
C PRO A 56 2.57 7.69 17.92
N GLY A 57 2.12 7.97 16.69
CA GLY A 57 2.74 8.91 15.76
C GLY A 57 2.72 8.40 14.31
N SER A 58 3.79 8.63 13.57
CA SER A 58 3.95 8.14 12.20
C SER A 58 4.36 6.66 12.18
N GLY A 59 3.85 5.88 11.24
CA GLY A 59 4.19 4.47 11.09
C GLY A 59 3.23 3.72 10.18
N TYR A 60 3.38 2.40 10.16
CA TYR A 60 2.51 1.50 9.44
C TYR A 60 1.58 0.78 10.40
N LEU A 61 0.30 0.70 10.02
CA LEU A 61 -0.67 -0.15 10.68
C LEU A 61 -0.33 -1.62 10.44
N ASN A 62 -0.62 -2.47 11.42
CA ASN A 62 -0.58 -3.91 11.18
C ASN A 62 -1.75 -4.35 10.27
N PRO A 63 -1.70 -5.55 9.67
CA PRO A 63 -2.73 -6.01 8.73
C PRO A 63 -4.15 -6.02 9.30
N GLU A 64 -4.32 -6.34 10.59
CA GLU A 64 -5.63 -6.38 11.24
C GLU A 64 -6.21 -4.97 11.46
N GLU A 65 -5.36 -4.03 11.86
CA GLU A 65 -5.74 -2.61 12.00
C GLU A 65 -6.12 -2.00 10.65
N VAL A 66 -5.34 -2.29 9.58
CA VAL A 66 -5.67 -1.87 8.21
C VAL A 66 -7.04 -2.40 7.81
N ARG A 67 -7.30 -3.67 8.06
CA ARG A 67 -8.57 -4.31 7.73
C ARG A 67 -9.74 -3.65 8.47
N THR A 68 -9.58 -3.42 9.75
CA THR A 68 -10.60 -2.77 10.58
C THR A 68 -10.86 -1.35 10.12
N LEU A 69 -9.80 -0.59 9.82
CA LEU A 69 -9.90 0.79 9.29
C LEU A 69 -10.65 0.82 7.95
N LEU A 70 -10.29 -0.05 7.02
CA LEU A 70 -10.94 -0.10 5.70
C LEU A 70 -12.40 -0.52 5.79
N ARG A 71 -12.73 -1.46 6.68
CA ARG A 71 -14.14 -1.82 6.95
C ARG A 71 -14.93 -0.66 7.54
N ALA A 72 -14.36 0.04 8.53
CA ALA A 72 -14.97 1.23 9.11
C ALA A 72 -15.16 2.35 8.06
N ALA A 73 -14.25 2.45 7.10
CA ALA A 73 -14.37 3.36 5.96
C ALA A 73 -15.35 2.88 4.86
N ASN A 74 -16.05 1.76 5.08
CA ASN A 74 -16.97 1.13 4.12
C ASN A 74 -16.32 0.76 2.78
N ILE A 75 -15.04 0.39 2.83
CA ILE A 75 -14.28 -0.06 1.65
C ILE A 75 -14.39 -1.58 1.54
N PRO A 76 -14.89 -2.12 0.42
CA PRO A 76 -14.97 -3.56 0.19
C PRO A 76 -13.57 -4.20 0.22
N LEU A 77 -13.44 -5.31 0.94
CA LEU A 77 -12.20 -6.07 1.07
C LEU A 77 -12.36 -7.46 0.47
N VAL A 78 -11.28 -7.95 -0.11
CA VAL A 78 -11.17 -9.37 -0.44
C VAL A 78 -10.96 -10.20 0.84
N GLU A 79 -11.34 -11.47 0.79
CA GLU A 79 -11.02 -12.41 1.86
C GLU A 79 -9.49 -12.57 1.97
N GLU A 80 -8.97 -12.36 3.17
CA GLU A 80 -7.55 -12.54 3.47
C GLU A 80 -7.34 -13.14 4.84
N TYR A 81 -6.25 -13.86 4.99
CA TYR A 81 -5.84 -14.51 6.22
C TYR A 81 -4.33 -14.48 6.35
N ALA A 82 -3.84 -14.11 7.52
CA ALA A 82 -2.41 -14.11 7.83
C ALA A 82 -2.14 -15.10 8.97
N SER A 83 -1.18 -15.99 8.75
CA SER A 83 -0.74 -16.99 9.72
C SER A 83 0.67 -17.46 9.38
N ASP A 84 1.40 -17.93 10.35
CA ASP A 84 2.63 -18.71 10.22
C ASP A 84 2.35 -20.24 10.21
N ASP A 85 1.12 -20.64 10.51
CA ASP A 85 0.68 -22.02 10.42
C ASP A 85 0.31 -22.39 8.99
N ARG A 86 1.10 -23.29 8.42
CA ARG A 86 0.96 -23.81 7.06
C ARG A 86 -0.41 -24.46 6.82
N ASP A 87 -0.87 -25.28 7.79
CA ASP A 87 -2.11 -26.06 7.62
C ASP A 87 -3.34 -25.16 7.71
N ALA A 88 -3.28 -24.13 8.55
CA ALA A 88 -4.29 -23.09 8.63
C ALA A 88 -4.38 -22.28 7.32
N LEU A 89 -3.24 -21.94 6.70
CA LEU A 89 -3.21 -21.26 5.39
C LEU A 89 -3.81 -22.11 4.29
N LEU A 90 -3.51 -23.42 4.26
CA LEU A 90 -4.09 -24.36 3.31
C LEU A 90 -5.61 -24.49 3.47
N ALA A 91 -6.08 -24.61 4.71
CA ALA A 91 -7.50 -24.67 5.01
C ALA A 91 -8.24 -23.42 4.55
N PHE A 92 -7.65 -22.24 4.80
CA PHE A 92 -8.19 -20.96 4.33
C PHE A 92 -8.23 -20.89 2.80
N ALA A 93 -7.14 -21.25 2.10
CA ALA A 93 -7.07 -21.22 0.64
C ALA A 93 -8.14 -22.16 -0.01
N LYS A 94 -8.39 -23.33 0.58
CA LYS A 94 -9.47 -24.23 0.16
C LYS A 94 -10.85 -23.59 0.33
N LYS A 95 -11.06 -22.88 1.44
CA LYS A 95 -12.33 -22.19 1.74
C LYS A 95 -12.63 -21.08 0.73
N VAL A 96 -11.64 -20.21 0.42
CA VAL A 96 -11.84 -19.06 -0.48
C VAL A 96 -11.76 -19.45 -1.96
N LYS A 97 -11.31 -20.68 -2.24
CA LYS A 97 -11.08 -21.27 -3.57
C LYS A 97 -9.93 -20.61 -4.32
N TYR A 98 -9.26 -21.45 -5.11
CA TYR A 98 -8.18 -21.00 -6.00
C TYR A 98 -8.74 -20.30 -7.25
N PRO A 99 -7.98 -19.37 -7.89
CA PRO A 99 -6.60 -19.01 -7.57
C PRO A 99 -6.51 -18.03 -6.39
N VAL A 100 -5.41 -18.12 -5.63
CA VAL A 100 -5.09 -17.20 -4.53
C VAL A 100 -3.77 -16.48 -4.76
N VAL A 101 -3.51 -15.47 -3.94
CA VAL A 101 -2.24 -14.73 -3.88
C VAL A 101 -1.63 -14.93 -2.49
N ALA A 102 -0.35 -15.27 -2.42
CA ALA A 102 0.40 -15.29 -1.18
C ALA A 102 1.33 -14.07 -1.08
N LYS A 103 1.42 -13.49 0.11
CA LYS A 103 2.30 -12.35 0.40
C LYS A 103 2.91 -12.50 1.79
N VAL A 104 4.21 -12.20 1.94
CA VAL A 104 4.81 -12.10 3.28
C VAL A 104 4.25 -10.91 4.04
N VAL A 105 4.12 -11.06 5.36
CA VAL A 105 3.77 -9.97 6.28
C VAL A 105 5.06 -9.41 6.87
N GLY A 106 5.15 -8.07 7.00
CA GLY A 106 6.29 -7.36 7.60
C GLY A 106 6.96 -6.39 6.64
N PRO A 107 7.82 -6.85 5.70
CA PRO A 107 8.54 -5.93 4.81
C PRO A 107 7.63 -5.04 3.98
N VAL A 108 8.00 -3.76 3.84
CA VAL A 108 7.23 -2.78 3.04
C VAL A 108 7.34 -3.14 1.55
N HIS A 109 8.56 -3.41 1.05
CA HIS A 109 8.84 -3.78 -0.34
C HIS A 109 8.87 -5.30 -0.54
N LYS A 110 7.70 -5.93 -0.44
CA LYS A 110 7.55 -7.38 -0.49
C LYS A 110 8.02 -8.00 -1.81
N SER A 111 7.84 -7.30 -2.91
CA SER A 111 8.24 -7.75 -4.25
C SER A 111 9.74 -7.88 -4.40
N ASP A 112 10.52 -6.97 -3.80
CA ASP A 112 11.98 -6.91 -3.93
C ASP A 112 12.66 -8.14 -3.30
N ILE A 113 12.02 -8.69 -2.26
CA ILE A 113 12.49 -9.92 -1.60
C ILE A 113 11.82 -11.18 -2.17
N GLY A 114 11.05 -11.07 -3.24
CA GLY A 114 10.26 -12.18 -3.78
C GLY A 114 9.18 -12.69 -2.83
N GLY A 115 8.66 -11.81 -1.98
CA GLY A 115 7.65 -12.11 -0.97
C GLY A 115 6.21 -11.97 -1.49
N VAL A 116 5.99 -12.06 -2.81
CA VAL A 116 4.67 -12.08 -3.44
C VAL A 116 4.63 -13.21 -4.46
N ALA A 117 3.60 -14.04 -4.40
CA ALA A 117 3.30 -15.06 -5.41
C ALA A 117 1.85 -14.89 -5.87
N LEU A 118 1.68 -14.74 -7.18
CA LEU A 118 0.40 -14.52 -7.83
C LEU A 118 -0.11 -15.80 -8.48
N ASN A 119 -1.42 -15.88 -8.68
CA ASN A 119 -2.07 -16.92 -9.45
C ASN A 119 -1.74 -18.35 -8.97
N ILE A 120 -1.74 -18.54 -7.67
CA ILE A 120 -1.56 -19.86 -7.05
C ILE A 120 -2.83 -20.67 -7.29
N ARG A 121 -2.74 -21.76 -8.06
CA ARG A 121 -3.90 -22.51 -8.54
C ARG A 121 -4.20 -23.79 -7.80
N GLY A 122 -3.42 -24.14 -6.79
CA GLY A 122 -3.62 -25.38 -6.04
C GLY A 122 -2.73 -25.48 -4.82
N GLU A 123 -2.96 -26.52 -4.04
CA GLU A 123 -2.32 -26.78 -2.76
C GLU A 123 -0.80 -26.96 -2.89
N GLU A 124 -0.36 -27.79 -3.82
CA GLU A 124 1.08 -28.03 -4.05
C GLU A 124 1.82 -26.73 -4.41
N HIS A 125 1.21 -25.91 -5.26
CA HIS A 125 1.77 -24.61 -5.63
C HIS A 125 1.82 -23.66 -4.43
N LEU A 126 0.78 -23.66 -3.57
CA LEU A 126 0.76 -22.85 -2.34
C LEU A 126 1.86 -23.28 -1.38
N LEU A 127 2.04 -24.59 -1.18
CA LEU A 127 3.09 -25.14 -0.32
C LEU A 127 4.49 -24.77 -0.81
N PHE A 128 4.76 -24.93 -2.10
CA PHE A 128 6.02 -24.54 -2.70
C PHE A 128 6.34 -23.06 -2.48
N GLU A 129 5.37 -22.18 -2.71
CA GLU A 129 5.53 -20.75 -2.52
C GLU A 129 5.69 -20.35 -1.04
N TYR A 130 4.96 -21.02 -0.14
CA TYR A 130 5.10 -20.84 1.30
C TYR A 130 6.53 -21.15 1.77
N GLU A 131 7.06 -22.33 1.44
CA GLU A 131 8.42 -22.74 1.81
C GLU A 131 9.47 -21.78 1.23
N ARG A 132 9.32 -21.40 -0.02
CA ARG A 132 10.19 -20.43 -0.69
C ARG A 132 10.20 -19.08 0.02
N MET A 133 9.05 -18.59 0.43
CA MET A 133 8.90 -17.30 1.14
C MET A 133 9.46 -17.35 2.55
N VAL A 134 9.20 -18.42 3.30
CA VAL A 134 9.75 -18.61 4.66
C VAL A 134 11.27 -18.63 4.63
N LEU A 135 11.89 -19.36 3.69
CA LEU A 135 13.33 -19.37 3.51
C LEU A 135 13.89 -17.98 3.23
N ARG A 136 13.29 -17.23 2.31
CA ARG A 136 13.73 -15.87 1.96
C ARG A 136 13.54 -14.87 3.10
N ALA A 137 12.41 -14.90 3.78
CA ALA A 137 12.17 -14.02 4.93
C ALA A 137 13.16 -14.26 6.06
N SER A 138 13.57 -15.52 6.30
CA SER A 138 14.58 -15.87 7.32
C SER A 138 15.99 -15.36 6.98
N TRP A 139 16.31 -15.17 5.71
CA TRP A 139 17.57 -14.55 5.25
C TRP A 139 17.54 -13.03 5.46
N TYR A 140 16.42 -12.38 5.14
CA TYR A 140 16.28 -10.93 5.26
C TYR A 140 16.34 -10.44 6.71
N ASN A 141 15.85 -11.22 7.67
CA ASN A 141 15.89 -10.89 9.11
C ASN A 141 17.27 -11.15 9.76
N ARG A 142 18.26 -11.67 9.03
CA ARG A 142 19.63 -11.95 9.52
C ARG A 142 20.69 -10.96 9.03
N CYS A 143 20.32 -10.04 8.15
CA CYS A 143 21.16 -8.95 7.67
C CYS A 143 20.72 -7.63 8.29
#